data_24e1f1f503d5acf204fd238bf6a8df4d
#
_entry.id   24e1f1f503d5acf204fd238bf6a8df4d
#
_cell.length_a   1.000
_cell.length_b   1.000
_cell.length_c   1.000
_cell.angle_alpha   90.00
_cell.angle_beta   90.00
_cell.angle_gamma   90.00
#
_symmetry.space_group_name_H-M   'P 1'
#
loop_
_entity.id
_entity.type
_entity.pdbx_description
1 polymer ?
#
loop_
_entity_poly.entity_id
_entity_poly.type
_entity_poly.pdbx_seq_one_letter_code
_entity_poly.pdbx_strand_id
1 'polypeptide(L)'
;MGYQLVQLVYWLALSTLFGSVLFVLLSAPIVFRTIRENNPILSHVLSVNMEGQHSTLLAGAVVTGLLQRLLRVEVVCGGLLLLALVAQPFVIDLSSAGAGAEGVRAGLFLAAAAVAFYDWQYVWPKVTASRAEYVDHADEPDVANPALDRFNAAQRLNLNLTAAVAALLLGMVLFSVTINRPATYAPEPTRTSK
;
A
#
# COMPACT_ATOMS: atom_id res chain seq x y z
N MET A 1 15.64 9.26 25.88
CA MET A 1 16.16 8.67 24.63
C MET A 1 15.23 7.61 24.03
N GLY A 2 14.66 6.67 24.82
CA GLY A 2 13.77 5.62 24.27
C GLY A 2 12.56 6.14 23.53
N TYR A 3 11.86 7.15 24.04
CA TYR A 3 10.71 7.78 23.39
C TYR A 3 11.03 8.33 21.99
N GLN A 4 12.12 9.09 21.89
CA GLN A 4 12.52 9.70 20.61
C GLN A 4 12.85 8.65 19.55
N LEU A 5 13.47 7.53 19.96
CA LEU A 5 13.78 6.43 19.06
C LEU A 5 12.50 5.75 18.55
N VAL A 6 11.56 5.44 19.44
CA VAL A 6 10.28 4.81 19.05
C VAL A 6 9.49 5.72 18.11
N GLN A 7 9.43 7.03 18.38
CA GLN A 7 8.77 7.99 17.50
C GLN A 7 9.47 8.11 16.13
N LEU A 8 10.80 8.11 16.12
CA LEU A 8 11.57 8.14 14.86
C LEU A 8 11.27 6.92 14.01
N VAL A 9 11.31 5.70 14.59
CA VAL A 9 11.01 4.46 13.89
C VAL A 9 9.57 4.48 13.36
N TYR A 10 8.62 4.89 14.19
CA TYR A 10 7.21 5.01 13.80
C TYR A 10 7.03 5.90 12.57
N TRP A 11 7.57 7.14 12.61
CA TRP A 11 7.41 8.09 11.52
C TRP A 11 8.15 7.68 10.25
N LEU A 12 9.36 7.13 10.38
CA LEU A 12 10.09 6.61 9.22
C LEU A 12 9.36 5.44 8.57
N ALA A 13 8.88 4.49 9.34
CA ALA A 13 8.16 3.34 8.81
C ALA A 13 6.82 3.76 8.18
N LEU A 14 6.04 4.64 8.83
CA LEU A 14 4.77 5.12 8.33
C LEU A 14 4.93 5.94 7.03
N SER A 15 5.88 6.88 7.00
CA SER A 15 6.11 7.72 5.81
C SER A 15 6.66 6.91 4.64
N THR A 16 7.55 5.96 4.88
CA THR A 16 8.09 5.07 3.85
C THR A 16 6.97 4.18 3.28
N LEU A 17 6.18 3.58 4.13
CA LEU A 17 5.07 2.72 3.71
C LEU A 17 4.02 3.51 2.93
N PHE A 18 3.55 4.62 3.48
CA PHE A 18 2.55 5.49 2.82
C PHE A 18 3.06 6.03 1.48
N GLY A 19 4.31 6.52 1.45
CA GLY A 19 4.94 7.02 0.23
C GLY A 19 5.09 5.93 -0.84
N SER A 20 5.46 4.71 -0.46
CA SER A 20 5.59 3.57 -1.38
C SER A 20 4.24 3.15 -1.97
N VAL A 21 3.19 3.09 -1.14
CA VAL A 21 1.82 2.78 -1.58
C VAL A 21 1.32 3.84 -2.55
N LEU A 22 1.48 5.12 -2.23
CA LEU A 22 1.11 6.23 -3.12
C LEU A 22 1.90 6.19 -4.43
N PHE A 23 3.20 5.93 -4.37
CA PHE A 23 4.03 5.81 -5.56
C PHE A 23 3.50 4.75 -6.53
N VAL A 24 3.15 3.56 -6.03
CA VAL A 24 2.60 2.49 -6.87
C VAL A 24 1.25 2.88 -7.44
N LEU A 25 0.35 3.46 -6.64
CA LEU A 25 -0.98 3.91 -7.10
C LEU A 25 -0.90 4.97 -8.20
N LEU A 26 0.02 5.91 -8.09
CA LEU A 26 0.21 6.97 -9.07
C LEU A 26 0.96 6.47 -10.32
N SER A 27 1.92 5.56 -10.14
CA SER A 27 2.76 5.06 -11.23
C SER A 27 2.04 4.03 -12.10
N ALA A 28 1.17 3.19 -11.53
CA ALA A 28 0.50 2.12 -12.26
C ALA A 28 -0.29 2.65 -13.50
N PRO A 29 -1.20 3.63 -13.39
CA PRO A 29 -1.92 4.16 -14.55
C PRO A 29 -1.00 4.84 -15.56
N ILE A 30 0.07 5.50 -15.11
CA ILE A 30 1.06 6.13 -16.00
C ILE A 30 1.80 5.06 -16.81
N VAL A 31 2.24 3.98 -16.17
CA VAL A 31 2.92 2.85 -16.84
C VAL A 31 2.02 2.25 -17.92
N PHE A 32 0.75 1.94 -17.57
CA PHE A 32 -0.20 1.39 -18.55
C PHE A 32 -0.43 2.33 -19.73
N ARG A 33 -0.61 3.62 -19.46
CA ARG A 33 -0.82 4.63 -20.50
C ARG A 33 0.40 4.77 -21.40
N THR A 34 1.59 4.97 -20.83
CA THR A 34 2.83 5.19 -21.58
C THR A 34 3.17 3.99 -22.44
N ILE A 35 3.03 2.77 -21.92
CA ILE A 35 3.34 1.56 -22.69
C ILE A 35 2.32 1.36 -23.82
N ARG A 36 1.04 1.65 -23.59
CA ARG A 36 0.01 1.58 -24.62
C ARG A 36 0.24 2.59 -25.74
N GLU A 37 0.60 3.84 -25.41
CA GLU A 37 0.86 4.90 -26.38
C GLU A 37 2.08 4.58 -27.28
N ASN A 38 3.12 3.95 -26.70
CA ASN A 38 4.34 3.61 -27.45
C ASN A 38 4.25 2.26 -28.20
N ASN A 39 3.25 1.44 -27.90
CA ASN A 39 2.98 0.12 -28.51
C ASN A 39 4.26 -0.69 -28.83
N PRO A 40 5.10 -1.03 -27.83
CA PRO A 40 6.37 -1.68 -28.07
C PRO A 40 6.17 -3.10 -28.60
N ILE A 41 6.89 -3.44 -29.69
CA ILE A 41 6.92 -4.77 -30.26
C ILE A 41 7.92 -5.62 -29.44
N LEU A 42 7.43 -6.67 -28.79
CA LEU A 42 8.27 -7.62 -28.06
C LEU A 42 8.84 -8.66 -29.01
N SER A 43 10.14 -8.56 -29.30
CA SER A 43 10.84 -9.41 -30.28
C SER A 43 10.84 -10.92 -29.93
N HIS A 44 10.53 -11.27 -28.69
CA HIS A 44 10.53 -12.66 -28.22
C HIS A 44 9.13 -13.32 -28.19
N VAL A 45 8.08 -12.57 -28.46
CA VAL A 45 6.70 -13.08 -28.52
C VAL A 45 6.22 -12.97 -29.96
N LEU A 46 6.67 -13.91 -30.79
CA LEU A 46 6.36 -13.98 -32.22
C LEU A 46 4.99 -14.63 -32.51
N SER A 47 4.05 -14.59 -31.59
CA SER A 47 2.71 -15.10 -31.85
C SER A 47 1.92 -14.04 -32.65
N VAL A 48 1.56 -14.38 -33.87
CA VAL A 48 0.77 -13.55 -34.81
C VAL A 48 -0.59 -13.16 -34.22
N ASN A 49 -1.09 -13.92 -33.25
CA ASN A 49 -2.38 -13.68 -32.60
C ASN A 49 -2.34 -12.62 -31.48
N MET A 50 -1.16 -12.12 -31.12
CA MET A 50 -0.98 -11.13 -30.06
C MET A 50 -0.78 -9.69 -30.55
N GLU A 51 -0.98 -9.41 -31.84
CA GLU A 51 -0.91 -8.04 -32.34
C GLU A 51 -1.87 -7.12 -31.58
N GLY A 52 -1.32 -6.13 -30.90
CA GLY A 52 -2.06 -5.18 -30.04
C GLY A 52 -2.13 -5.54 -28.55
N GLN A 53 -1.76 -6.76 -28.12
CA GLN A 53 -1.79 -7.17 -26.70
C GLN A 53 -0.41 -7.08 -26.01
N HIS A 54 0.68 -6.94 -26.78
CA HIS A 54 2.06 -6.83 -26.26
C HIS A 54 2.22 -5.68 -25.25
N SER A 55 1.59 -4.55 -25.53
CA SER A 55 1.64 -3.39 -24.63
C SER A 55 1.00 -3.68 -23.27
N THR A 56 -0.12 -4.39 -23.25
CA THR A 56 -0.82 -4.76 -22.01
C THR A 56 -0.01 -5.77 -21.19
N LEU A 57 0.62 -6.75 -21.85
CA LEU A 57 1.51 -7.72 -21.20
C LEU A 57 2.71 -7.06 -20.54
N LEU A 58 3.38 -6.16 -21.28
CA LEU A 58 4.55 -5.45 -20.76
C LEU A 58 4.18 -4.53 -19.61
N ALA A 59 3.10 -3.76 -19.75
CA ALA A 59 2.59 -2.91 -18.68
C ALA A 59 2.25 -3.73 -17.43
N GLY A 60 1.54 -4.85 -17.62
CA GLY A 60 1.21 -5.79 -16.54
C GLY A 60 2.45 -6.36 -15.87
N ALA A 61 3.51 -6.69 -16.63
CA ALA A 61 4.76 -7.19 -16.07
C ALA A 61 5.46 -6.14 -15.18
N VAL A 62 5.54 -4.89 -15.64
CA VAL A 62 6.14 -3.79 -14.89
C VAL A 62 5.36 -3.51 -13.60
N VAL A 63 4.03 -3.39 -13.69
CA VAL A 63 3.18 -3.12 -12.52
C VAL A 63 3.22 -4.28 -11.52
N THR A 64 3.21 -5.53 -12.00
CA THR A 64 3.38 -6.72 -11.14
C THR A 64 4.72 -6.69 -10.40
N GLY A 65 5.80 -6.30 -11.09
CA GLY A 65 7.12 -6.14 -10.47
C GLY A 65 7.16 -5.03 -9.39
N LEU A 66 6.45 -3.92 -9.62
CA LEU A 66 6.31 -2.84 -8.62
C LEU A 66 5.52 -3.32 -7.40
N LEU A 67 4.39 -4.00 -7.61
CA LEU A 67 3.56 -4.56 -6.53
C LEU A 67 4.31 -5.60 -5.70
N GLN A 68 5.12 -6.46 -6.34
CA GLN A 68 5.95 -7.43 -5.62
C GLN A 68 7.00 -6.74 -4.72
N ARG A 69 7.55 -5.62 -5.15
CA ARG A 69 8.48 -4.84 -4.32
C ARG A 69 7.74 -4.11 -3.20
N LEU A 70 6.57 -3.56 -3.48
CA LEU A 70 5.71 -2.93 -2.48
C LEU A 70 5.39 -3.91 -1.35
N LEU A 71 5.02 -5.14 -1.66
CA LEU A 71 4.72 -6.18 -0.66
C LEU A 71 5.88 -6.38 0.33
N ARG A 72 7.13 -6.36 -0.15
CA ARG A 72 8.31 -6.46 0.74
C ARG A 72 8.44 -5.24 1.65
N VAL A 73 8.18 -4.05 1.13
CA VAL A 73 8.17 -2.81 1.92
C VAL A 73 7.06 -2.86 2.96
N GLU A 74 5.86 -3.35 2.60
CA GLU A 74 4.72 -3.52 3.52
C GLU A 74 5.06 -4.44 4.67
N VAL A 75 5.69 -5.58 4.42
CA VAL A 75 6.09 -6.53 5.48
C VAL A 75 7.12 -5.90 6.41
N VAL A 76 8.15 -5.24 5.88
CA VAL A 76 9.21 -4.64 6.71
C VAL A 76 8.68 -3.44 7.49
N CYS A 77 8.07 -2.48 6.80
CA CYS A 77 7.57 -1.26 7.44
C CYS A 77 6.36 -1.54 8.34
N GLY A 78 5.48 -2.48 7.95
CA GLY A 78 4.37 -2.93 8.79
C GLY A 78 4.85 -3.59 10.08
N GLY A 79 5.87 -4.43 10.01
CA GLY A 79 6.51 -5.02 11.19
C GLY A 79 7.14 -3.96 12.10
N LEU A 80 7.85 -2.97 11.54
CA LEU A 80 8.41 -1.87 12.31
C LEU A 80 7.33 -0.98 12.95
N LEU A 81 6.23 -0.72 12.24
CA LEU A 81 5.07 0.01 12.77
C LEU A 81 4.41 -0.74 13.91
N LEU A 82 4.22 -2.05 13.75
CA LEU A 82 3.66 -2.90 14.81
C LEU A 82 4.54 -2.84 16.07
N LEU A 83 5.86 -3.02 15.91
CA LEU A 83 6.81 -2.93 17.03
C LEU A 83 6.76 -1.55 17.71
N ALA A 84 6.71 -0.47 16.92
CA ALA A 84 6.61 0.88 17.44
C ALA A 84 5.30 1.10 18.21
N LEU A 85 4.15 0.66 17.67
CA LEU A 85 2.84 0.77 18.34
C LEU A 85 2.80 -0.03 19.65
N VAL A 86 3.38 -1.24 19.67
CA VAL A 86 3.45 -2.05 20.90
C VAL A 86 4.40 -1.43 21.93
N ALA A 87 5.50 -0.81 21.49
CA ALA A 87 6.48 -0.20 22.40
C ALA A 87 5.99 1.14 23.01
N GLN A 88 5.11 1.86 22.32
CA GLN A 88 4.62 3.17 22.78
C GLN A 88 4.04 3.16 24.19
N PRO A 89 3.13 2.27 24.60
CA PRO A 89 2.56 2.25 25.93
C PRO A 89 3.58 2.07 27.06
N PHE A 90 4.72 1.44 26.76
CA PHE A 90 5.78 1.20 27.78
C PHE A 90 6.74 2.39 27.95
N VAL A 91 6.70 3.34 27.01
CA VAL A 91 7.66 4.46 26.95
C VAL A 91 6.95 5.81 27.18
N ILE A 92 5.63 5.84 27.02
CA ILE A 92 4.80 7.05 27.18
C ILE A 92 3.85 6.81 28.35
N ASP A 93 3.87 7.73 29.33
CA ASP A 93 2.79 7.81 30.33
C ASP A 93 1.50 8.22 29.61
N LEU A 94 0.65 7.24 29.35
CA LEU A 94 -0.67 7.44 28.74
C LEU A 94 -1.60 8.08 29.79
N SER A 95 -1.50 9.39 29.97
CA SER A 95 -2.57 10.13 30.63
C SER A 95 -3.84 9.95 29.80
N SER A 96 -4.97 9.73 30.45
CA SER A 96 -6.26 9.31 29.90
C SER A 96 -6.78 10.06 28.68
N ALA A 97 -6.25 11.24 28.36
CA ALA A 97 -6.62 12.05 27.19
C ALA A 97 -6.03 11.55 25.84
N GLY A 98 -4.94 10.76 25.88
CA GLY A 98 -4.29 10.22 24.67
C GLY A 98 -4.76 8.81 24.28
N ALA A 99 -5.33 8.06 25.22
CA ALA A 99 -5.67 6.64 25.03
C ALA A 99 -6.68 6.39 23.89
N GLY A 100 -7.64 7.30 23.69
CA GLY A 100 -8.64 7.17 22.62
C GLY A 100 -8.02 7.30 21.23
N ALA A 101 -7.14 8.27 21.03
CA ALA A 101 -6.52 8.50 19.73
C ALA A 101 -5.49 7.42 19.36
N GLU A 102 -4.81 6.85 20.37
CA GLU A 102 -3.93 5.70 20.16
C GLU A 102 -4.71 4.44 19.80
N GLY A 103 -5.87 4.21 20.41
CA GLY A 103 -6.77 3.12 20.04
C GLY A 103 -7.23 3.23 18.60
N VAL A 104 -7.56 4.44 18.13
CA VAL A 104 -7.94 4.69 16.72
C VAL A 104 -6.76 4.38 15.79
N ARG A 105 -5.53 4.83 16.11
CA ARG A 105 -4.34 4.53 15.31
C ARG A 105 -4.07 3.04 15.21
N ALA A 106 -4.12 2.34 16.34
CA ALA A 106 -3.95 0.88 16.37
C ALA A 106 -5.05 0.18 15.55
N GLY A 107 -6.29 0.63 15.65
CA GLY A 107 -7.41 0.13 14.85
C GLY A 107 -7.21 0.34 13.34
N LEU A 108 -6.77 1.53 12.94
CA LEU A 108 -6.46 1.84 11.53
C LEU A 108 -5.30 0.98 11.01
N PHE A 109 -4.26 0.78 11.82
CA PHE A 109 -3.14 -0.10 11.47
C PHE A 109 -3.61 -1.55 11.28
N LEU A 110 -4.39 -2.07 12.22
CA LEU A 110 -4.91 -3.44 12.12
C LEU A 110 -5.82 -3.61 10.89
N ALA A 111 -6.66 -2.62 10.59
CA ALA A 111 -7.48 -2.63 9.38
C ALA A 111 -6.61 -2.63 8.12
N ALA A 112 -5.58 -1.78 8.05
CA ALA A 112 -4.66 -1.74 6.92
C ALA A 112 -3.90 -3.06 6.76
N ALA A 113 -3.41 -3.63 7.86
CA ALA A 113 -2.72 -4.92 7.87
C ALA A 113 -3.64 -6.07 7.43
N ALA A 114 -4.91 -6.07 7.85
CA ALA A 114 -5.90 -7.07 7.42
C ALA A 114 -6.19 -6.99 5.92
N VAL A 115 -6.33 -5.77 5.37
CA VAL A 115 -6.53 -5.56 3.92
C VAL A 115 -5.30 -6.01 3.14
N ALA A 116 -4.09 -5.64 3.57
CA ALA A 116 -2.84 -6.04 2.93
C ALA A 116 -2.63 -7.57 2.99
N PHE A 117 -2.95 -8.19 4.13
CA PHE A 117 -2.89 -9.65 4.30
C PHE A 117 -3.89 -10.38 3.38
N TYR A 118 -5.13 -9.86 3.27
CA TYR A 118 -6.13 -10.40 2.36
C TYR A 118 -5.65 -10.32 0.91
N ASP A 119 -5.10 -9.18 0.51
CA ASP A 119 -4.55 -8.98 -0.83
C ASP A 119 -3.42 -9.99 -1.12
N TRP A 120 -2.46 -10.11 -0.22
CA TRP A 120 -1.34 -11.03 -0.35
C TRP A 120 -1.77 -12.50 -0.44
N GLN A 121 -2.72 -12.92 0.42
CA GLN A 121 -3.09 -14.34 0.55
C GLN A 121 -4.09 -14.79 -0.52
N TYR A 122 -4.99 -13.91 -0.95
CA TYR A 122 -6.12 -14.31 -1.80
C TYR A 122 -6.11 -13.66 -3.19
N VAL A 123 -5.67 -12.42 -3.31
CA VAL A 123 -5.72 -11.69 -4.59
C VAL A 123 -4.44 -11.87 -5.38
N TRP A 124 -3.31 -11.69 -4.75
CA TRP A 124 -2.00 -11.85 -5.37
C TRP A 124 -1.77 -13.19 -6.07
N PRO A 125 -2.11 -14.35 -5.48
CA PRO A 125 -2.00 -15.64 -6.18
C PRO A 125 -2.87 -15.71 -7.44
N LYS A 126 -4.05 -15.09 -7.44
CA LYS A 126 -4.93 -15.04 -8.63
C LYS A 126 -4.32 -14.17 -9.73
N VAL A 127 -3.73 -13.03 -9.39
CA VAL A 127 -3.02 -12.17 -10.35
C VAL A 127 -1.89 -12.93 -11.02
N THR A 128 -1.06 -13.61 -10.24
CA THR A 128 0.10 -14.35 -10.76
C THR A 128 -0.31 -15.58 -11.57
N ALA A 129 -1.28 -16.36 -11.11
CA ALA A 129 -1.78 -17.55 -11.80
C ALA A 129 -2.46 -17.21 -13.13
N SER A 130 -3.38 -16.21 -13.13
CA SER A 130 -4.07 -15.81 -14.37
C SER A 130 -3.11 -15.21 -15.39
N ARG A 131 -2.06 -14.51 -14.93
CA ARG A 131 -1.02 -14.01 -15.82
C ARG A 131 -0.20 -15.14 -16.43
N ALA A 132 0.21 -16.13 -15.62
CA ALA A 132 0.95 -17.28 -16.11
C ALA A 132 0.13 -18.04 -17.17
N GLU A 133 -1.13 -18.35 -16.85
CA GLU A 133 -2.05 -19.03 -17.78
C GLU A 133 -2.22 -18.27 -19.10
N TYR A 134 -2.35 -16.95 -19.05
CA TYR A 134 -2.42 -16.12 -20.26
C TYR A 134 -1.15 -16.18 -21.11
N VAL A 135 0.04 -16.21 -20.47
CA VAL A 135 1.32 -16.28 -21.18
C VAL A 135 1.56 -17.67 -21.75
N ASP A 136 1.23 -18.73 -20.99
CA ASP A 136 1.46 -20.11 -21.38
C ASP A 136 0.56 -20.56 -22.54
N HIS A 137 -0.65 -20.00 -22.68
CA HIS A 137 -1.62 -20.32 -23.74
C HIS A 137 -1.82 -19.16 -24.73
N ALA A 138 -0.78 -18.36 -24.93
CA ALA A 138 -0.84 -17.19 -25.80
C ALA A 138 -1.27 -17.50 -27.25
N ASP A 139 -0.99 -18.71 -27.72
CA ASP A 139 -1.34 -19.19 -29.07
C ASP A 139 -2.78 -19.74 -29.16
N GLU A 140 -3.48 -19.89 -28.03
CA GLU A 140 -4.83 -20.43 -27.93
C GLU A 140 -5.82 -19.34 -27.45
N PRO A 141 -6.44 -18.56 -28.37
CA PRO A 141 -7.29 -17.41 -28.01
C PRO A 141 -8.47 -17.78 -27.09
N ASP A 142 -9.01 -18.99 -27.24
CA ASP A 142 -10.15 -19.49 -26.46
C ASP A 142 -9.79 -19.69 -24.98
N VAL A 143 -8.52 -19.92 -24.66
CA VAL A 143 -7.99 -20.06 -23.29
C VAL A 143 -7.38 -18.73 -22.82
N ALA A 144 -6.60 -18.08 -23.67
CA ALA A 144 -5.88 -16.86 -23.34
C ALA A 144 -6.82 -15.70 -22.98
N ASN A 145 -7.88 -15.46 -23.79
CA ASN A 145 -8.78 -14.33 -23.55
C ASN A 145 -9.49 -14.40 -22.19
N PRO A 146 -10.09 -15.52 -21.76
CA PRO A 146 -10.65 -15.65 -20.42
C PRO A 146 -9.60 -15.50 -19.29
N ALA A 147 -8.35 -15.94 -19.51
CA ALA A 147 -7.26 -15.76 -18.56
C ALA A 147 -6.87 -14.28 -18.42
N LEU A 148 -6.83 -13.54 -19.53
CA LEU A 148 -6.59 -12.09 -19.55
C LEU A 148 -7.69 -11.33 -18.79
N ASP A 149 -8.95 -11.69 -18.98
CA ASP A 149 -10.07 -11.07 -18.27
C ASP A 149 -9.99 -11.31 -16.76
N ARG A 150 -9.64 -12.54 -16.35
CA ARG A 150 -9.39 -12.88 -14.93
C ARG A 150 -8.22 -12.09 -14.36
N PHE A 151 -7.12 -11.98 -15.11
CA PHE A 151 -5.96 -11.17 -14.73
C PHE A 151 -6.35 -9.69 -14.53
N ASN A 152 -7.05 -9.09 -15.50
CA ASN A 152 -7.48 -7.70 -15.42
C ASN A 152 -8.42 -7.44 -14.23
N ALA A 153 -9.35 -8.36 -13.96
CA ALA A 153 -10.26 -8.26 -12.83
C ALA A 153 -9.51 -8.36 -11.49
N ALA A 154 -8.60 -9.35 -11.35
CA ALA A 154 -7.80 -9.53 -10.15
C ALA A 154 -6.86 -8.35 -9.91
N GLN A 155 -6.24 -7.79 -10.96
CA GLN A 155 -5.36 -6.63 -10.87
C GLN A 155 -6.11 -5.36 -10.46
N ARG A 156 -7.33 -5.13 -10.97
CA ARG A 156 -8.18 -4.01 -10.51
C ARG A 156 -8.52 -4.14 -9.03
N LEU A 157 -8.84 -5.35 -8.58
CA LEU A 157 -9.11 -5.60 -7.16
C LEU A 157 -7.87 -5.31 -6.30
N ASN A 158 -6.70 -5.78 -6.70
CA ASN A 158 -5.43 -5.51 -6.02
C ASN A 158 -5.17 -3.99 -5.91
N LEU A 159 -5.31 -3.22 -6.99
CA LEU A 159 -5.15 -1.76 -6.95
C LEU A 159 -6.18 -1.07 -6.06
N ASN A 160 -7.43 -1.53 -6.02
CA ASN A 160 -8.46 -1.00 -5.12
C ASN A 160 -8.13 -1.27 -3.65
N LEU A 161 -7.63 -2.46 -3.33
CA LEU A 161 -7.17 -2.80 -1.97
C LEU A 161 -5.95 -1.97 -1.57
N THR A 162 -5.00 -1.78 -2.49
CA THR A 162 -3.86 -0.87 -2.29
C THR A 162 -4.32 0.57 -2.02
N ALA A 163 -5.36 1.05 -2.72
CA ALA A 163 -5.95 2.37 -2.46
C ALA A 163 -6.64 2.43 -1.08
N ALA A 164 -7.31 1.36 -0.66
CA ALA A 164 -7.89 1.28 0.68
C ALA A 164 -6.80 1.32 1.78
N VAL A 165 -5.68 0.61 1.59
CA VAL A 165 -4.51 0.68 2.48
C VAL A 165 -3.98 2.12 2.53
N ALA A 166 -3.84 2.81 1.38
CA ALA A 166 -3.40 4.21 1.35
C ALA A 166 -4.32 5.13 2.18
N ALA A 167 -5.63 4.97 2.06
CA ALA A 167 -6.62 5.77 2.81
C ALA A 167 -6.52 5.51 4.33
N LEU A 168 -6.33 4.26 4.74
CA LEU A 168 -6.14 3.90 6.15
C LEU A 168 -4.82 4.46 6.72
N LEU A 169 -3.74 4.39 5.96
CA LEU A 169 -2.45 4.98 6.34
C LEU A 169 -2.52 6.51 6.41
N LEU A 170 -3.24 7.16 5.50
CA LEU A 170 -3.52 8.60 5.58
C LEU A 170 -4.28 8.93 6.87
N GLY A 171 -5.29 8.15 7.21
CA GLY A 171 -5.97 8.26 8.50
C GLY A 171 -5.00 8.18 9.68
N MET A 172 -4.07 7.21 9.68
CA MET A 172 -3.04 7.09 10.72
C MET A 172 -2.16 8.35 10.80
N VAL A 173 -1.74 8.93 9.66
CA VAL A 173 -0.97 10.18 9.63
C VAL A 173 -1.76 11.30 10.30
N LEU A 174 -3.02 11.51 9.89
CA LEU A 174 -3.87 12.59 10.40
C LEU A 174 -4.09 12.45 11.93
N PHE A 175 -4.41 11.25 12.42
CA PHE A 175 -4.58 11.02 13.85
C PHE A 175 -3.27 11.15 14.63
N SER A 176 -2.12 10.80 14.04
CA SER A 176 -0.81 10.96 14.68
C SER A 176 -0.43 12.42 14.89
N VAL A 177 -0.83 13.31 13.97
CA VAL A 177 -0.60 14.77 14.10
C VAL A 177 -1.44 15.36 15.24
N THR A 178 -2.65 14.85 15.47
CA THR A 178 -3.53 15.36 16.55
C THR A 178 -3.03 15.02 17.95
N ILE A 179 -2.35 13.87 18.12
CA ILE A 179 -1.79 13.44 19.41
C ILE A 179 -0.56 14.26 19.82
N ASN A 180 0.25 14.64 18.84
CA ASN A 180 1.50 15.38 19.09
C ASN A 180 1.32 16.90 19.30
N ARG A 181 0.11 17.39 19.55
CA ARG A 181 -0.07 18.78 19.93
C ARG A 181 0.53 19.01 21.31
N PRO A 182 1.57 19.85 21.47
CA PRO A 182 2.09 20.18 22.78
C PRO A 182 0.97 20.83 23.60
N ALA A 183 0.84 20.45 24.86
CA ALA A 183 -0.13 21.00 25.82
C ALA A 183 0.04 22.53 26.11
N THR A 184 0.83 23.23 25.32
CA THR A 184 1.31 24.60 25.52
C THR A 184 0.29 25.70 25.14
N TYR A 185 -0.96 25.33 24.81
CA TYR A 185 -2.02 26.32 24.53
C TYR A 185 -3.19 26.25 25.53
N ALA A 186 -2.91 25.90 26.78
CA ALA A 186 -3.83 26.31 27.84
C ALA A 186 -3.59 27.79 28.09
N PRO A 187 -4.55 28.71 27.86
CA PRO A 187 -4.38 30.11 28.22
C PRO A 187 -4.13 30.16 29.73
N GLU A 188 -3.04 30.82 30.13
CA GLU A 188 -2.74 31.04 31.54
C GLU A 188 -3.99 31.62 32.22
N PRO A 189 -4.43 30.99 33.34
CA PRO A 189 -5.55 31.56 34.09
C PRO A 189 -5.16 32.98 34.47
N THR A 190 -5.90 33.98 33.93
CA THR A 190 -5.75 35.38 34.28
C THR A 190 -5.78 35.49 35.79
N ARG A 191 -4.61 35.72 36.41
CA ARG A 191 -4.52 36.10 37.84
C ARG A 191 -5.31 37.40 38.00
N THR A 192 -6.54 37.27 38.46
CA THR A 192 -7.26 38.40 39.02
C THR A 192 -6.54 38.80 40.29
N SER A 193 -5.69 39.85 40.19
CA SER A 193 -5.17 40.57 41.35
C SER A 193 -6.34 41.23 42.13
N LYS A 194 -6.59 40.75 43.33
CA LYS A 194 -7.36 41.47 44.33
C LYS A 194 -6.42 42.37 45.12
#